data_e37397f38292265b25ea371a84c15e6c
#
_entry.id   e37397f38292265b25ea371a84c15e6c
#
_cell.length_a   1.000
_cell.length_b   1.000
_cell.length_c   1.000
_cell.angle_alpha   90.00
_cell.angle_beta   90.00
_cell.angle_gamma   90.00
#
_symmetry.space_group_name_H-M   'P 1'
#
loop_
_entity.id
_entity.type
_entity.pdbx_description
1 polymer ?
#
loop_
_entity_poly.entity_id
_entity_poly.type
_entity_poly.pdbx_seq_one_letter_code
_entity_poly.pdbx_strand_id
1 'polypeptide(L)'
;FSRFVVRDIKRLRDNMQAVEEGNMELMVTSDAKDEVGSLIRGFGSMLGEINRLIQEVYESKLTQRKSEMTALQAQINPHFLYNSLSLINWKALEAGQQDISKITLALSSFYRTSLNRGKNVLTIEKEIENMKSYLEIQLCMHDNDFDVIMDIDEEILQYQTLNLLLQPLVENAIDHGIDLKEDGRGYIKIIGRKDDSNIYLTVEDNGVGIEPELLSSILEFKTKGYGVRNVNQRIQLYYGEEYCLKIESEAGKGTRCTINIPQVLKK
;
A
#
# COMPACT_ATOMS: atom_id res chain seq x y z
N PHE A 1 -24.16 41.43 40.74
CA PHE A 1 -24.76 40.12 40.45
C PHE A 1 -25.12 40.00 39.00
N SER A 2 -25.86 40.92 38.42
CA SER A 2 -26.31 40.92 37.00
C SER A 2 -25.21 40.84 35.96
N ARG A 3 -24.05 41.48 36.17
CA ARG A 3 -22.93 41.49 35.19
C ARG A 3 -22.21 40.14 35.05
N PHE A 4 -22.10 39.33 36.07
CA PHE A 4 -21.47 38.01 36.00
C PHE A 4 -22.35 37.01 35.27
N VAL A 5 -23.66 36.97 35.60
CA VAL A 5 -24.65 36.13 34.92
C VAL A 5 -24.71 36.42 33.41
N VAL A 6 -24.77 37.70 33.04
CA VAL A 6 -24.79 38.10 31.62
C VAL A 6 -23.51 37.67 30.87
N ARG A 7 -22.36 37.76 31.51
CA ARG A 7 -21.08 37.31 30.95
C ARG A 7 -21.08 35.79 30.69
N ASP A 8 -21.55 35.01 31.64
CA ASP A 8 -21.52 33.55 31.55
C ASP A 8 -22.54 33.02 30.52
N ILE A 9 -23.70 33.67 30.39
CA ILE A 9 -24.66 33.41 29.31
C ILE A 9 -24.09 33.76 27.94
N LYS A 10 -23.38 34.90 27.78
CA LYS A 10 -22.70 35.23 26.53
C LYS A 10 -21.66 34.19 26.15
N ARG A 11 -20.84 33.75 27.11
CA ARG A 11 -19.85 32.69 26.89
C ARG A 11 -20.47 31.36 26.46
N LEU A 12 -21.60 30.99 27.08
CA LEU A 12 -22.32 29.79 26.65
C LEU A 12 -22.85 29.92 25.21
N ARG A 13 -23.44 31.06 24.86
CA ARG A 13 -23.89 31.35 23.48
C ARG A 13 -22.74 31.26 22.49
N ASP A 14 -21.60 31.87 22.80
CA ASP A 14 -20.45 31.89 21.91
C ASP A 14 -19.85 30.48 21.72
N ASN A 15 -19.84 29.66 22.78
CA ASN A 15 -19.46 28.25 22.68
C ASN A 15 -20.47 27.43 21.83
N MET A 16 -21.77 27.67 21.99
CA MET A 16 -22.80 27.00 21.18
C MET A 16 -22.65 27.35 19.70
N GLN A 17 -22.40 28.61 19.39
CA GLN A 17 -22.16 29.06 18.01
C GLN A 17 -20.90 28.42 17.43
N ALA A 18 -19.80 28.32 18.18
CA ALA A 18 -18.59 27.64 17.71
C ALA A 18 -18.80 26.15 17.42
N VAL A 19 -19.64 25.47 18.22
CA VAL A 19 -20.05 24.07 17.97
C VAL A 19 -20.90 23.97 16.71
N GLU A 20 -21.83 24.91 16.48
CA GLU A 20 -22.66 24.97 15.26
C GLU A 20 -21.78 25.20 14.02
N GLU A 21 -20.71 25.97 14.13
CA GLU A 21 -19.70 26.19 13.08
C GLU A 21 -18.74 24.99 12.88
N GLY A 22 -18.94 23.91 13.65
CA GLY A 22 -18.20 22.63 13.49
C GLY A 22 -17.03 22.40 14.46
N ASN A 23 -16.78 23.33 15.40
CA ASN A 23 -15.75 23.14 16.41
C ASN A 23 -16.26 22.27 17.57
N MET A 24 -16.20 20.96 17.40
CA MET A 24 -16.68 19.99 18.38
C MET A 24 -15.69 19.68 19.52
N GLU A 25 -14.41 20.13 19.42
CA GLU A 25 -13.36 19.83 20.40
C GLU A 25 -13.35 20.80 21.59
N LEU A 26 -14.34 21.69 21.71
CA LEU A 26 -14.42 22.67 22.76
C LEU A 26 -14.63 22.02 24.14
N MET A 27 -13.77 22.36 25.11
CA MET A 27 -13.97 22.04 26.50
C MET A 27 -14.88 23.09 27.17
N VAL A 28 -16.14 22.73 27.42
CA VAL A 28 -17.12 23.63 28.04
C VAL A 28 -17.32 23.24 29.51
N THR A 29 -16.77 24.02 30.44
CA THR A 29 -16.89 23.81 31.89
C THR A 29 -17.22 25.10 32.61
N SER A 30 -17.80 25.00 33.82
CA SER A 30 -18.07 26.13 34.71
C SER A 30 -17.97 25.74 36.17
N ASP A 31 -17.30 26.57 36.98
CA ASP A 31 -17.18 26.43 38.42
C ASP A 31 -18.33 27.11 39.18
N ALA A 32 -19.24 27.80 38.47
CA ALA A 32 -20.40 28.45 39.08
C ALA A 32 -21.39 27.41 39.64
N LYS A 33 -21.90 27.69 40.84
CA LYS A 33 -22.82 26.80 41.59
C LYS A 33 -24.28 27.18 41.41
N ASP A 34 -24.55 28.16 40.53
CA ASP A 34 -25.91 28.62 40.19
C ASP A 34 -26.52 27.86 39.01
N GLU A 35 -27.72 28.24 38.60
CA GLU A 35 -28.47 27.65 37.50
C GLU A 35 -27.72 27.80 36.16
N VAL A 36 -27.00 28.93 35.95
CA VAL A 36 -26.23 29.17 34.74
C VAL A 36 -25.00 28.23 34.66
N GLY A 37 -24.31 28.06 35.78
CA GLY A 37 -23.24 27.07 35.87
C GLY A 37 -23.70 25.63 35.61
N SER A 38 -24.92 25.29 36.07
CA SER A 38 -25.55 24.00 35.79
C SER A 38 -25.85 23.82 34.31
N LEU A 39 -26.34 24.85 33.60
CA LEU A 39 -26.59 24.84 32.17
C LEU A 39 -25.30 24.65 31.37
N ILE A 40 -24.23 25.37 31.73
CA ILE A 40 -22.93 25.26 31.07
C ILE A 40 -22.34 23.85 31.19
N ARG A 41 -22.39 23.25 32.41
CA ARG A 41 -21.94 21.86 32.62
C ARG A 41 -22.80 20.86 31.88
N GLY A 42 -24.11 21.05 31.82
CA GLY A 42 -25.05 20.21 31.05
C GLY A 42 -24.74 20.24 29.55
N PHE A 43 -24.46 21.43 29.01
CA PHE A 43 -24.06 21.58 27.61
C PHE A 43 -22.70 20.90 27.35
N GLY A 44 -21.72 21.07 28.25
CA GLY A 44 -20.42 20.39 28.14
C GLY A 44 -20.55 18.87 28.17
N SER A 45 -21.39 18.32 29.05
CA SER A 45 -21.66 16.88 29.12
C SER A 45 -22.34 16.36 27.85
N MET A 46 -23.31 17.10 27.30
CA MET A 46 -23.96 16.75 26.04
C MET A 46 -22.97 16.76 24.87
N LEU A 47 -22.10 17.77 24.79
CA LEU A 47 -21.07 17.85 23.76
C LEU A 47 -20.07 16.68 23.86
N GLY A 48 -19.66 16.31 25.07
CA GLY A 48 -18.83 15.14 25.32
C GLY A 48 -19.48 13.84 24.85
N GLU A 49 -20.79 13.66 25.12
CA GLU A 49 -21.53 12.49 24.67
C GLU A 49 -21.70 12.45 23.15
N ILE A 50 -21.93 13.58 22.49
CA ILE A 50 -21.98 13.69 21.03
C ILE A 50 -20.62 13.26 20.42
N ASN A 51 -19.51 13.76 20.96
CA ASN A 51 -18.17 13.39 20.47
C ASN A 51 -17.89 11.90 20.66
N ARG A 52 -18.30 11.31 21.80
CA ARG A 52 -18.21 9.88 22.04
C ARG A 52 -18.99 9.08 21.02
N LEU A 53 -20.22 9.47 20.73
CA LEU A 53 -21.07 8.79 19.74
C LEU A 53 -20.51 8.93 18.31
N ILE A 54 -19.97 10.09 17.94
CA ILE A 54 -19.31 10.29 16.65
C ILE A 54 -18.12 9.33 16.51
N GLN A 55 -17.31 9.21 17.56
CA GLN A 55 -16.16 8.30 17.56
C GLN A 55 -16.59 6.83 17.44
N GLU A 56 -17.61 6.40 18.19
CA GLU A 56 -18.17 5.04 18.09
C GLU A 56 -18.71 4.72 16.69
N VAL A 57 -19.45 5.66 16.08
CA VAL A 57 -19.96 5.49 14.71
C VAL A 57 -18.80 5.40 13.70
N TYR A 58 -17.78 6.20 13.87
CA TYR A 58 -16.59 6.18 13.00
C TYR A 58 -15.88 4.82 13.09
N GLU A 59 -15.61 4.34 14.31
CA GLU A 59 -14.94 3.04 14.55
C GLU A 59 -15.78 1.87 14.03
N SER A 60 -17.11 1.93 14.24
CA SER A 60 -18.05 0.93 13.71
C SER A 60 -18.00 0.87 12.18
N LYS A 61 -18.01 2.03 11.50
CA LYS A 61 -17.92 2.11 10.03
C LYS A 61 -16.59 1.58 9.52
N LEU A 62 -15.47 1.87 10.20
CA LEU A 62 -14.17 1.33 9.84
C LEU A 62 -14.13 -0.19 9.95
N THR A 63 -14.68 -0.73 11.03
CA THR A 63 -14.78 -2.18 11.27
C THR A 63 -15.66 -2.85 10.22
N GLN A 64 -16.80 -2.26 9.90
CA GLN A 64 -17.68 -2.74 8.84
C GLN A 64 -16.96 -2.79 7.49
N ARG A 65 -16.34 -1.68 7.07
CA ARG A 65 -15.58 -1.63 5.79
C ARG A 65 -14.47 -2.67 5.72
N LYS A 66 -13.76 -2.86 6.84
CA LYS A 66 -12.71 -3.90 6.93
C LYS A 66 -13.30 -5.30 6.78
N SER A 67 -14.44 -5.57 7.40
CA SER A 67 -15.15 -6.86 7.29
C SER A 67 -15.69 -7.11 5.88
N GLU A 68 -16.27 -6.10 5.24
CA GLU A 68 -16.75 -6.18 3.85
C GLU A 68 -15.59 -6.47 2.89
N MET A 69 -14.44 -5.78 3.06
CA MET A 69 -13.26 -6.02 2.25
C MET A 69 -12.69 -7.43 2.46
N THR A 70 -12.67 -7.92 3.70
CA THR A 70 -12.25 -9.29 4.01
C THR A 70 -13.19 -10.32 3.39
N ALA A 71 -14.51 -10.07 3.43
CA ALA A 71 -15.51 -10.94 2.80
C ALA A 71 -15.37 -10.98 1.28
N LEU A 72 -15.11 -9.85 0.64
CA LEU A 72 -14.85 -9.77 -0.80
C LEU A 72 -13.57 -10.53 -1.20
N GLN A 73 -12.49 -10.40 -0.41
CA GLN A 73 -11.26 -11.17 -0.63
C GLN A 73 -11.45 -12.67 -0.43
N ALA A 74 -12.33 -13.09 0.49
CA ALA A 74 -12.64 -14.50 0.74
C ALA A 74 -13.48 -15.16 -0.36
N GLN A 75 -14.08 -14.39 -1.29
CA GLN A 75 -14.81 -14.94 -2.44
C GLN A 75 -13.88 -15.67 -3.43
N ILE A 76 -12.60 -15.33 -3.46
CA ILE A 76 -11.60 -16.15 -4.14
C ILE A 76 -11.28 -17.31 -3.20
N ASN A 77 -11.71 -18.52 -3.52
CA ASN A 77 -11.37 -19.70 -2.74
C ASN A 77 -9.91 -20.13 -3.04
N PRO A 78 -8.93 -19.80 -2.17
CA PRO A 78 -7.52 -20.11 -2.45
C PRO A 78 -7.27 -21.61 -2.56
N HIS A 79 -8.01 -22.41 -1.79
CA HIS A 79 -7.87 -23.85 -1.79
C HIS A 79 -8.32 -24.47 -3.11
N PHE A 80 -9.42 -23.98 -3.70
CA PHE A 80 -9.86 -24.44 -5.02
C PHE A 80 -8.82 -24.11 -6.09
N LEU A 81 -8.25 -22.90 -6.04
CA LEU A 81 -7.22 -22.46 -6.99
C LEU A 81 -5.97 -23.36 -6.88
N TYR A 82 -5.47 -23.61 -5.68
CA TYR A 82 -4.30 -24.47 -5.49
C TYR A 82 -4.52 -25.91 -5.92
N ASN A 83 -5.69 -26.48 -5.62
CA ASN A 83 -6.04 -27.82 -6.03
C ASN A 83 -6.14 -27.93 -7.55
N SER A 84 -6.72 -26.94 -8.21
CA SER A 84 -6.81 -26.88 -9.67
C SER A 84 -5.44 -26.80 -10.32
N LEU A 85 -4.56 -25.91 -9.81
CA LEU A 85 -3.18 -25.80 -10.30
C LEU A 85 -2.38 -27.10 -10.04
N SER A 86 -2.55 -27.73 -8.86
CA SER A 86 -1.90 -29.00 -8.57
C SER A 86 -2.34 -30.12 -9.52
N LEU A 87 -3.63 -30.15 -9.88
CA LEU A 87 -4.14 -31.13 -10.86
C LEU A 87 -3.56 -30.87 -12.25
N ILE A 88 -3.49 -29.61 -12.68
CA ILE A 88 -2.89 -29.24 -13.98
C ILE A 88 -1.41 -29.64 -13.99
N ASN A 89 -0.66 -29.34 -12.94
CA ASN A 89 0.75 -29.72 -12.82
C ASN A 89 0.93 -31.24 -12.93
N TRP A 90 0.10 -32.03 -12.21
CA TRP A 90 0.17 -33.48 -12.29
C TRP A 90 -0.10 -34.01 -13.69
N LYS A 91 -1.13 -33.47 -14.36
CA LYS A 91 -1.44 -33.83 -15.76
C LYS A 91 -0.35 -33.42 -16.75
N ALA A 92 0.30 -32.27 -16.53
CA ALA A 92 1.43 -31.83 -17.35
C ALA A 92 2.62 -32.80 -17.21
N LEU A 93 2.93 -33.21 -15.99
CA LEU A 93 4.00 -34.21 -15.74
C LEU A 93 3.69 -35.56 -16.35
N GLU A 94 2.44 -36.05 -16.23
CA GLU A 94 1.99 -37.31 -16.85
C GLU A 94 2.10 -37.28 -18.37
N ALA A 95 1.86 -36.11 -18.98
CA ALA A 95 1.98 -35.88 -20.42
C ALA A 95 3.41 -35.52 -20.89
N GLY A 96 4.39 -35.46 -19.99
CA GLY A 96 5.78 -35.08 -20.29
C GLY A 96 5.98 -33.60 -20.65
N GLN A 97 4.98 -32.75 -20.35
CA GLN A 97 4.98 -31.32 -20.68
C GLN A 97 5.64 -30.50 -19.55
N GLN A 98 6.96 -30.43 -19.52
CA GLN A 98 7.71 -29.79 -18.46
C GLN A 98 7.49 -28.29 -18.37
N ASP A 99 7.29 -27.59 -19.50
CA ASP A 99 7.04 -26.16 -19.54
C ASP A 99 5.69 -25.81 -18.90
N ILE A 100 4.64 -26.59 -19.15
CA ILE A 100 3.33 -26.42 -18.51
C ILE A 100 3.44 -26.66 -17.00
N SER A 101 4.20 -27.69 -16.59
CA SER A 101 4.46 -27.96 -15.17
C SER A 101 5.15 -26.77 -14.49
N LYS A 102 6.20 -26.24 -15.12
CA LYS A 102 6.97 -25.10 -14.60
C LYS A 102 6.10 -23.86 -14.40
N ILE A 103 5.33 -23.47 -15.42
CA ILE A 103 4.40 -22.32 -15.33
C ILE A 103 3.36 -22.56 -14.24
N THR A 104 2.79 -23.76 -14.16
CA THR A 104 1.75 -24.07 -13.17
C THR A 104 2.29 -23.99 -11.74
N LEU A 105 3.52 -24.45 -11.50
CA LEU A 105 4.20 -24.34 -10.20
C LEU A 105 4.50 -22.88 -9.85
N ALA A 106 5.01 -22.07 -10.79
CA ALA A 106 5.25 -20.64 -10.61
C ALA A 106 3.94 -19.91 -10.26
N LEU A 107 2.85 -20.19 -10.98
CA LEU A 107 1.53 -19.62 -10.73
C LEU A 107 0.98 -20.02 -9.36
N SER A 108 1.15 -21.28 -8.94
CA SER A 108 0.76 -21.75 -7.62
C SER A 108 1.55 -21.06 -6.50
N SER A 109 2.85 -20.86 -6.68
CA SER A 109 3.71 -20.14 -5.75
C SER A 109 3.33 -18.67 -5.65
N PHE A 110 3.14 -18.01 -6.79
CA PHE A 110 2.71 -16.62 -6.87
C PHE A 110 1.38 -16.38 -6.12
N TYR A 111 0.35 -17.16 -6.39
CA TYR A 111 -0.94 -16.99 -5.70
C TYR A 111 -0.85 -17.27 -4.20
N ARG A 112 -0.01 -18.24 -3.77
CA ARG A 112 0.19 -18.55 -2.35
C ARG A 112 0.79 -17.38 -1.58
N THR A 113 1.75 -16.69 -2.16
CA THR A 113 2.40 -15.52 -1.56
C THR A 113 1.53 -14.28 -1.67
N SER A 114 0.91 -14.03 -2.83
CA SER A 114 0.06 -12.85 -3.08
C SER A 114 -1.19 -12.84 -2.21
N LEU A 115 -1.88 -13.98 -2.08
CA LEU A 115 -3.10 -14.06 -1.25
C LEU A 115 -2.79 -14.06 0.25
N ASN A 116 -1.59 -14.37 0.69
CA ASN A 116 -1.02 -14.28 2.04
C ASN A 116 -2.03 -14.26 3.21
N ARG A 117 -3.17 -14.97 3.07
CA ARG A 117 -4.29 -15.00 4.02
C ARG A 117 -4.76 -13.60 4.47
N GLY A 118 -4.70 -12.61 3.60
CA GLY A 118 -5.10 -11.23 3.90
C GLY A 118 -4.10 -10.43 4.76
N LYS A 119 -2.88 -10.92 4.96
CA LYS A 119 -1.84 -10.16 5.67
C LYS A 119 -1.18 -9.16 4.73
N ASN A 120 -1.17 -7.90 5.13
CA ASN A 120 -0.59 -6.80 4.35
C ASN A 120 0.94 -6.72 4.47
N VAL A 121 1.56 -7.46 5.41
CA VAL A 121 2.98 -7.41 5.72
C VAL A 121 3.58 -8.82 5.66
N LEU A 122 4.77 -8.91 5.08
CA LEU A 122 5.55 -10.14 4.97
C LEU A 122 7.06 -9.83 5.09
N THR A 123 7.93 -10.82 5.03
CA THR A 123 9.38 -10.60 4.96
C THR A 123 9.79 -10.26 3.54
N ILE A 124 10.89 -9.49 3.39
CA ILE A 124 11.48 -9.18 2.07
C ILE A 124 11.80 -10.49 1.33
N GLU A 125 12.27 -11.53 2.02
CA GLU A 125 12.46 -12.86 1.44
C GLU A 125 11.24 -13.34 0.67
N LYS A 126 10.05 -13.26 1.29
CA LYS A 126 8.79 -13.69 0.66
C LYS A 126 8.35 -12.80 -0.48
N GLU A 127 8.59 -11.49 -0.38
CA GLU A 127 8.32 -10.56 -1.49
C GLU A 127 9.21 -10.88 -2.70
N ILE A 128 10.49 -11.20 -2.46
CA ILE A 128 11.43 -11.63 -3.50
C ILE A 128 11.05 -13.00 -4.09
N GLU A 129 10.61 -13.96 -3.26
CA GLU A 129 10.09 -15.24 -3.75
C GLU A 129 8.85 -15.06 -4.64
N ASN A 130 7.94 -14.17 -4.21
CA ASN A 130 6.77 -13.82 -5.00
C ASN A 130 7.18 -13.20 -6.35
N MET A 131 8.15 -12.30 -6.32
CA MET A 131 8.65 -11.63 -7.52
C MET A 131 9.35 -12.59 -8.47
N LYS A 132 10.14 -13.54 -7.95
CA LYS A 132 10.75 -14.61 -8.76
C LYS A 132 9.68 -15.43 -9.50
N SER A 133 8.62 -15.85 -8.77
CA SER A 133 7.53 -16.62 -9.36
C SER A 133 6.77 -15.82 -10.43
N TYR A 134 6.52 -14.53 -10.19
CA TYR A 134 5.90 -13.63 -11.16
C TYR A 134 6.75 -13.47 -12.43
N LEU A 135 8.03 -13.18 -12.28
CA LEU A 135 8.95 -13.00 -13.40
C LEU A 135 9.15 -14.30 -14.22
N GLU A 136 9.12 -15.46 -13.57
CA GLU A 136 9.18 -16.76 -14.26
C GLU A 136 7.96 -16.96 -15.18
N ILE A 137 6.77 -16.51 -14.74
CA ILE A 137 5.56 -16.52 -15.56
C ILE A 137 5.71 -15.53 -16.74
N GLN A 138 6.16 -14.31 -16.45
CA GLN A 138 6.34 -13.26 -17.46
C GLN A 138 7.36 -13.66 -18.53
N LEU A 139 8.50 -14.23 -18.14
CA LEU A 139 9.49 -14.74 -19.08
C LEU A 139 8.89 -15.77 -20.02
N CYS A 140 8.05 -16.67 -19.50
CA CYS A 140 7.38 -17.67 -20.35
C CYS A 140 6.36 -17.04 -21.30
N MET A 141 5.64 -16.01 -20.86
CA MET A 141 4.64 -15.29 -21.70
C MET A 141 5.30 -14.48 -22.81
N HIS A 142 6.55 -14.04 -22.61
CA HIS A 142 7.36 -13.25 -23.57
C HIS A 142 8.43 -14.07 -24.25
N ASP A 143 8.29 -15.40 -24.36
CA ASP A 143 9.23 -16.30 -25.01
C ASP A 143 10.69 -16.13 -24.56
N ASN A 144 10.92 -15.72 -23.31
CA ASN A 144 12.20 -15.38 -22.70
C ASN A 144 12.95 -14.22 -23.42
N ASP A 145 12.24 -13.21 -23.89
CA ASP A 145 12.79 -12.12 -24.70
C ASP A 145 13.49 -11.02 -23.89
N PHE A 146 13.49 -11.12 -22.57
CA PHE A 146 14.26 -10.21 -21.68
C PHE A 146 15.03 -10.98 -20.60
N ASP A 147 16.00 -10.32 -19.98
CA ASP A 147 16.80 -10.90 -18.91
C ASP A 147 16.33 -10.39 -17.53
N VAL A 148 16.44 -11.26 -16.52
CA VAL A 148 16.15 -10.92 -15.12
C VAL A 148 17.41 -11.03 -14.29
N ILE A 149 17.76 -9.95 -13.58
CA ILE A 149 18.94 -9.86 -12.71
C ILE A 149 18.46 -9.57 -11.28
N MET A 150 18.82 -10.45 -10.35
CA MET A 150 18.54 -10.27 -8.92
C MET A 150 19.83 -10.01 -8.16
N ASP A 151 19.90 -8.83 -7.53
CA ASP A 151 21.08 -8.36 -6.79
C ASP A 151 20.61 -7.87 -5.40
N ILE A 152 20.39 -8.84 -4.51
CA ILE A 152 19.76 -8.63 -3.21
C ILE A 152 20.74 -9.01 -2.10
N ASP A 153 21.00 -8.08 -1.18
CA ASP A 153 21.77 -8.36 0.03
C ASP A 153 21.01 -9.34 0.92
N GLU A 154 21.64 -10.43 1.30
CA GLU A 154 21.03 -11.46 2.17
C GLU A 154 20.59 -10.91 3.53
N GLU A 155 21.29 -9.89 4.03
CA GLU A 155 21.01 -9.26 5.31
C GLU A 155 19.65 -8.58 5.39
N ILE A 156 19.04 -8.20 4.25
CA ILE A 156 17.72 -7.54 4.26
C ILE A 156 16.56 -8.53 4.25
N LEU A 157 16.77 -9.77 3.93
CA LEU A 157 15.72 -10.78 3.69
C LEU A 157 14.79 -10.99 4.90
N GLN A 158 15.33 -10.84 6.13
CA GLN A 158 14.56 -11.02 7.36
C GLN A 158 13.68 -9.83 7.77
N TYR A 159 13.89 -8.66 7.17
CA TYR A 159 13.09 -7.48 7.49
C TYR A 159 11.70 -7.55 6.87
N GLN A 160 10.78 -6.79 7.46
CA GLN A 160 9.39 -6.73 7.00
C GLN A 160 9.20 -5.69 5.90
N THR A 161 8.33 -6.00 4.97
CA THR A 161 7.85 -5.10 3.94
C THR A 161 6.35 -5.29 3.70
N LEU A 162 5.73 -4.35 2.98
CA LEU A 162 4.35 -4.51 2.52
C LEU A 162 4.28 -5.56 1.41
N ASN A 163 3.22 -6.34 1.42
CA ASN A 163 2.93 -7.33 0.38
C ASN A 163 2.67 -6.67 -0.97
N LEU A 164 3.15 -7.24 -2.07
CA LEU A 164 2.96 -6.76 -3.44
C LEU A 164 3.43 -5.31 -3.62
N LEU A 165 4.64 -5.00 -3.14
CA LEU A 165 5.22 -3.67 -3.25
C LEU A 165 6.06 -3.54 -4.53
N LEU A 166 6.79 -4.59 -4.90
CA LEU A 166 7.65 -4.62 -6.09
C LEU A 166 6.86 -4.95 -7.37
N GLN A 167 5.79 -5.75 -7.28
CA GLN A 167 5.05 -6.23 -8.45
C GLN A 167 4.57 -5.10 -9.37
N PRO A 168 3.91 -4.01 -8.89
CA PRO A 168 3.45 -2.95 -9.78
C PRO A 168 4.59 -2.22 -10.49
N LEU A 169 5.79 -2.19 -9.90
CA LEU A 169 6.96 -1.59 -10.52
C LEU A 169 7.52 -2.47 -11.63
N VAL A 170 7.55 -3.78 -11.40
CA VAL A 170 7.97 -4.75 -12.41
C VAL A 170 6.96 -4.85 -13.55
N GLU A 171 5.65 -4.81 -13.27
CA GLU A 171 4.61 -4.71 -14.28
C GLU A 171 4.81 -3.50 -15.18
N ASN A 172 5.03 -2.32 -14.59
CA ASN A 172 5.32 -1.11 -15.36
C ASN A 172 6.61 -1.21 -16.19
N ALA A 173 7.65 -1.86 -15.65
CA ALA A 173 8.92 -2.06 -16.36
C ALA A 173 8.73 -2.97 -17.58
N ILE A 174 7.88 -3.99 -17.50
CA ILE A 174 7.54 -4.86 -18.63
C ILE A 174 6.68 -4.10 -19.63
N ASP A 175 5.45 -3.71 -19.23
CA ASP A 175 4.40 -3.20 -20.11
C ASP A 175 4.78 -1.87 -20.79
N HIS A 176 5.49 -1.00 -20.07
CA HIS A 176 5.82 0.36 -20.51
C HIS A 176 7.30 0.57 -20.81
N GLY A 177 8.16 -0.35 -20.39
CA GLY A 177 9.61 -0.29 -20.67
C GLY A 177 10.01 -1.28 -21.74
N ILE A 178 9.94 -2.56 -21.42
CA ILE A 178 10.51 -3.64 -22.23
C ILE A 178 9.67 -3.91 -23.48
N ASP A 179 8.35 -4.02 -23.36
CA ASP A 179 7.45 -4.35 -24.46
C ASP A 179 7.43 -3.29 -25.57
N LEU A 180 7.78 -2.06 -25.23
CA LEU A 180 7.86 -0.95 -26.19
C LEU A 180 9.26 -0.78 -26.78
N LYS A 181 10.24 -1.58 -26.36
CA LYS A 181 11.63 -1.50 -26.85
C LYS A 181 11.76 -2.20 -28.18
N GLU A 182 12.10 -1.43 -29.22
CA GLU A 182 12.28 -1.94 -30.57
C GLU A 182 13.68 -2.54 -30.83
N ASP A 183 14.69 -2.03 -30.10
CA ASP A 183 16.09 -2.39 -30.33
C ASP A 183 16.73 -3.12 -29.15
N GLY A 184 17.26 -4.31 -29.43
CA GLY A 184 18.07 -5.09 -28.50
C GLY A 184 17.27 -5.77 -27.39
N ARG A 185 17.97 -6.63 -26.65
CA ARG A 185 17.37 -7.41 -25.58
C ARG A 185 17.10 -6.54 -24.33
N GLY A 186 15.91 -6.66 -23.77
CA GLY A 186 15.54 -6.01 -22.54
C GLY A 186 16.18 -6.67 -21.32
N TYR A 187 16.31 -5.91 -20.20
CA TYR A 187 16.54 -6.50 -18.89
C TYR A 187 15.73 -5.78 -17.81
N ILE A 188 15.41 -6.55 -16.77
CA ILE A 188 14.86 -6.04 -15.51
C ILE A 188 15.83 -6.43 -14.40
N LYS A 189 16.30 -5.45 -13.64
CA LYS A 189 17.18 -5.66 -12.50
C LYS A 189 16.47 -5.28 -11.20
N ILE A 190 16.43 -6.22 -10.24
CA ILE A 190 15.90 -5.99 -8.90
C ILE A 190 17.07 -5.93 -7.93
N ILE A 191 17.20 -4.80 -7.22
CA ILE A 191 18.29 -4.53 -6.31
C ILE A 191 17.74 -4.34 -4.91
N GLY A 192 18.35 -4.99 -3.92
CA GLY A 192 18.01 -4.78 -2.51
C GLY A 192 19.25 -4.42 -1.71
N ARG A 193 19.23 -3.27 -1.04
CA ARG A 193 20.33 -2.75 -0.23
C ARG A 193 19.80 -2.18 1.08
N LYS A 194 20.67 -2.01 2.06
CA LYS A 194 20.37 -1.24 3.28
C LYS A 194 21.50 -0.27 3.61
N ASP A 195 21.17 0.78 4.31
CA ASP A 195 22.11 1.61 5.07
C ASP A 195 21.91 1.40 6.60
N ASP A 196 22.33 2.34 7.43
CA ASP A 196 22.22 2.24 8.88
C ASP A 196 20.77 2.26 9.39
N SER A 197 19.82 2.83 8.65
CA SER A 197 18.46 3.10 9.09
C SER A 197 17.38 2.57 8.16
N ASN A 198 17.68 2.48 6.87
CA ASN A 198 16.70 2.23 5.81
C ASN A 198 17.05 1.02 4.96
N ILE A 199 16.04 0.53 4.25
CA ILE A 199 16.15 -0.47 3.21
C ILE A 199 15.70 0.16 1.90
N TYR A 200 16.45 -0.10 0.85
CA TYR A 200 16.19 0.35 -0.50
C TYR A 200 15.92 -0.86 -1.40
N LEU A 201 14.73 -0.88 -1.97
CA LEU A 201 14.33 -1.88 -2.97
C LEU A 201 14.18 -1.15 -4.30
N THR A 202 14.97 -1.54 -5.30
CA THR A 202 15.00 -0.88 -6.60
C THR A 202 14.62 -1.85 -7.71
N VAL A 203 13.76 -1.40 -8.61
CA VAL A 203 13.48 -2.04 -9.90
C VAL A 203 14.03 -1.12 -10.99
N GLU A 204 14.88 -1.67 -11.83
CA GLU A 204 15.52 -0.97 -12.95
C GLU A 204 15.28 -1.75 -14.24
N ASP A 205 14.92 -1.04 -15.29
CA ASP A 205 14.80 -1.56 -16.65
C ASP A 205 15.65 -0.75 -17.63
N ASN A 206 15.98 -1.36 -18.77
CA ASN A 206 16.61 -0.70 -19.91
C ASN A 206 15.63 -0.49 -21.07
N GLY A 207 14.37 -0.27 -20.76
CA GLY A 207 13.30 -0.02 -21.72
C GLY A 207 13.40 1.35 -22.40
N VAL A 208 12.28 1.80 -22.94
CA VAL A 208 12.19 3.09 -23.66
C VAL A 208 12.33 4.32 -22.76
N GLY A 209 12.27 4.16 -21.43
CA GLY A 209 12.28 5.28 -20.49
C GLY A 209 11.03 6.16 -20.56
N ILE A 210 11.07 7.27 -19.84
CA ILE A 210 9.94 8.20 -19.70
C ILE A 210 10.39 9.60 -20.11
N GLU A 211 9.60 10.24 -20.96
CA GLU A 211 9.84 11.64 -21.37
C GLU A 211 9.73 12.58 -20.16
N PRO A 212 10.56 13.65 -20.08
CA PRO A 212 10.63 14.54 -18.90
C PRO A 212 9.28 15.17 -18.53
N GLU A 213 8.45 15.52 -19.52
CA GLU A 213 7.13 16.12 -19.30
C GLU A 213 6.18 15.11 -18.65
N LEU A 214 6.19 13.87 -19.10
CA LEU A 214 5.39 12.79 -18.55
C LEU A 214 5.89 12.39 -17.14
N LEU A 215 7.20 12.30 -16.95
CA LEU A 215 7.82 12.02 -15.65
C LEU A 215 7.39 13.05 -14.60
N SER A 216 7.44 14.34 -14.93
CA SER A 216 6.98 15.41 -14.04
C SER A 216 5.52 15.23 -13.64
N SER A 217 4.66 14.86 -14.58
CA SER A 217 3.23 14.65 -14.36
C SER A 217 2.94 13.39 -13.51
N ILE A 218 3.74 12.34 -13.65
CA ILE A 218 3.68 11.13 -12.80
C ILE A 218 4.10 11.48 -11.38
N LEU A 219 5.18 12.23 -11.20
CA LEU A 219 5.68 12.67 -9.89
C LEU A 219 4.70 13.61 -9.18
N GLU A 220 4.01 14.48 -9.92
CA GLU A 220 2.96 15.35 -9.38
C GLU A 220 1.61 14.60 -9.17
N PHE A 221 1.55 13.31 -9.47
CA PHE A 221 0.36 12.45 -9.33
C PHE A 221 -0.89 12.94 -10.09
N LYS A 222 -0.69 13.67 -11.18
CA LYS A 222 -1.77 14.23 -12.03
C LYS A 222 -2.27 13.25 -13.11
N THR A 223 -1.54 12.19 -13.39
CA THR A 223 -1.89 11.20 -14.43
C THR A 223 -2.68 10.01 -13.89
N LYS A 224 -3.37 9.29 -14.78
CA LYS A 224 -4.18 8.10 -14.46
C LYS A 224 -3.35 6.82 -14.16
N GLY A 225 -2.02 6.92 -14.02
CA GLY A 225 -1.14 5.78 -13.67
C GLY A 225 -1.37 5.29 -12.24
N TYR A 226 -2.30 4.36 -12.06
CA TYR A 226 -2.72 3.88 -10.74
C TYR A 226 -1.65 3.09 -9.98
N GLY A 227 -0.73 2.38 -10.68
CA GLY A 227 0.23 1.46 -10.06
C GLY A 227 1.26 2.16 -9.16
N VAL A 228 2.04 3.06 -9.72
CA VAL A 228 3.11 3.80 -9.02
C VAL A 228 2.57 4.67 -7.88
N ARG A 229 1.48 5.37 -8.14
CA ARG A 229 0.81 6.20 -7.14
C ARG A 229 0.33 5.37 -5.95
N ASN A 230 -0.29 4.22 -6.21
CA ASN A 230 -0.77 3.33 -5.16
C ASN A 230 0.39 2.80 -4.31
N VAL A 231 1.52 2.44 -4.92
CA VAL A 231 2.73 2.02 -4.19
C VAL A 231 3.19 3.13 -3.25
N ASN A 232 3.37 4.36 -3.74
CA ASN A 232 3.82 5.48 -2.93
C ASN A 232 2.86 5.79 -1.79
N GLN A 233 1.56 5.86 -2.06
CA GLN A 233 0.54 6.09 -1.02
C GLN A 233 0.52 4.99 0.04
N ARG A 234 0.68 3.71 -0.34
CA ARG A 234 0.74 2.59 0.61
C ARG A 234 1.97 2.68 1.51
N ILE A 235 3.13 3.09 0.97
CA ILE A 235 4.36 3.31 1.73
C ILE A 235 4.14 4.41 2.76
N GLN A 236 3.68 5.59 2.34
CA GLN A 236 3.46 6.74 3.21
C GLN A 236 2.41 6.48 4.29
N LEU A 237 1.30 5.84 3.95
CA LEU A 237 0.25 5.49 4.92
C LEU A 237 0.72 4.48 5.99
N TYR A 238 1.66 3.62 5.66
CA TYR A 238 2.11 2.56 6.58
C TYR A 238 3.36 2.94 7.38
N TYR A 239 4.33 3.60 6.74
CA TYR A 239 5.64 3.89 7.34
C TYR A 239 5.82 5.36 7.73
N GLY A 240 5.05 6.29 7.16
CA GLY A 240 5.18 7.73 7.36
C GLY A 240 5.53 8.48 6.07
N GLU A 241 5.32 9.80 6.08
CA GLU A 241 5.51 10.65 4.89
C GLU A 241 6.98 10.78 4.45
N GLU A 242 7.93 10.49 5.34
CA GLU A 242 9.37 10.48 5.06
C GLU A 242 9.82 9.32 4.16
N TYR A 243 9.00 8.27 4.05
CA TYR A 243 9.25 7.11 3.20
C TYR A 243 8.49 7.23 1.89
N CYS A 244 9.17 7.00 0.79
CA CYS A 244 8.59 7.23 -0.53
C CYS A 244 9.19 6.36 -1.63
N LEU A 245 8.52 6.39 -2.78
CA LEU A 245 9.00 5.88 -4.03
C LEU A 245 9.66 7.01 -4.83
N LYS A 246 10.92 6.83 -5.22
CA LYS A 246 11.65 7.71 -6.13
C LYS A 246 11.69 7.08 -7.52
N ILE A 247 11.46 7.90 -8.55
CA ILE A 247 11.54 7.50 -9.96
C ILE A 247 12.59 8.34 -10.66
N GLU A 248 13.51 7.67 -11.34
CA GLU A 248 14.54 8.26 -12.18
C GLU A 248 14.43 7.62 -13.56
N SER A 249 14.26 8.41 -14.61
CA SER A 249 14.11 7.90 -15.97
C SER A 249 14.69 8.88 -16.99
N GLU A 250 15.21 8.30 -18.07
CA GLU A 250 15.68 9.05 -19.22
C GLU A 250 15.19 8.36 -20.49
N ALA A 251 14.55 9.12 -21.38
CA ALA A 251 14.05 8.61 -22.65
C ALA A 251 15.14 7.89 -23.45
N GLY A 252 14.84 6.67 -23.89
CA GLY A 252 15.78 5.80 -24.61
C GLY A 252 16.80 5.05 -23.75
N LYS A 253 16.82 5.24 -22.41
CA LYS A 253 17.78 4.56 -21.52
C LYS A 253 17.14 3.64 -20.49
N GLY A 254 15.86 3.84 -20.18
CA GLY A 254 15.10 3.04 -19.22
C GLY A 254 14.67 3.80 -17.98
N THR A 255 14.19 3.07 -17.00
CA THR A 255 13.61 3.62 -15.77
C THR A 255 14.17 2.92 -14.53
N ARG A 256 14.38 3.67 -13.47
CA ARG A 256 14.77 3.19 -12.15
C ARG A 256 13.77 3.68 -11.10
N CYS A 257 13.10 2.74 -10.44
CA CYS A 257 12.16 2.97 -9.36
C CYS A 257 12.77 2.48 -8.05
N THR A 258 12.99 3.36 -7.07
CA THR A 258 13.59 3.02 -5.78
C THR A 258 12.60 3.30 -4.65
N ILE A 259 12.28 2.27 -3.89
CA ILE A 259 11.46 2.33 -2.67
C ILE A 259 12.41 2.48 -1.48
N ASN A 260 12.12 3.45 -0.61
CA ASN A 260 12.76 3.62 0.68
C ASN A 260 11.79 3.22 1.79
N ILE A 261 12.20 2.30 2.69
CA ILE A 261 11.42 1.85 3.85
C ILE A 261 12.32 1.68 5.09
N PRO A 262 11.76 1.76 6.33
CA PRO A 262 12.55 1.56 7.53
C PRO A 262 12.93 0.10 7.76
N GLN A 263 13.98 -0.13 8.54
CA GLN A 263 14.39 -1.46 8.98
C GLN A 263 13.47 -1.97 10.10
N VAL A 264 12.45 -2.75 9.76
CA VAL A 264 11.52 -3.37 10.71
C VAL A 264 11.75 -4.88 10.74
N LEU A 265 12.24 -5.41 11.86
CA LEU A 265 12.39 -6.85 12.05
C LEU A 265 11.04 -7.50 12.42
N LYS A 266 10.87 -8.73 11.99
CA LYS A 266 9.74 -9.56 12.42
C LYS A 266 9.90 -9.87 13.91
N LYS A 267 8.94 -9.41 14.73
CA LYS A 267 8.81 -9.81 16.14
C LYS A 267 8.36 -11.27 16.26
#